data_1a12e713b21422a001b9036318b7d332
#
_entry.id   1a12e713b21422a001b9036318b7d332
#
_cell.length_a   1.000
_cell.length_b   1.000
_cell.length_c   1.000
_cell.angle_alpha   90.00
_cell.angle_beta   90.00
_cell.angle_gamma   90.00
#
_symmetry.space_group_name_H-M   'P 1'
#
loop_
_entity.id
_entity.type
_entity.pdbx_description
1 polymer ?
#
loop_
_entity_poly.entity_id
_entity_poly.type
_entity_poly.pdbx_seq_one_letter_code
_entity_poly.pdbx_strand_id
1 'polypeptide(L)'
;MQKLLEENLPEGCRSFLYNDWIATVAALTDDFTVYDFIGALDRVCILAGVYFGVTLTIGVGAPCTALSQLSGAAYEARESLEYRSMVGRGQVIYVEDLEVQHGAALLFDENDERAITAAIKLGRETEVRETVAALMEKLRRFNPSASQYNQFYLELLTHLMKVTRRSGVEVEEVFGAGFSPLAQAANTPAWETLEDWCVERCLLLRSLIRRRQTDTASRTVELAKEYISRHYKDNGLSVDTLCDYLHLSPTYFSTLFKRETGIPFTSYVTQVRMEAAAEALCTTEEKTYLIALQCGYEDPNYFSYVFKRYFGETPTKYRASHGK
;
A
#
# COMPACT_ATOMS: atom_id res chain seq x y z
N MET A 1 31.97 -2.68 25.99
CA MET A 1 30.71 -2.96 26.70
C MET A 1 30.93 -3.73 28.01
N GLN A 2 31.62 -4.88 28.01
CA GLN A 2 31.85 -5.65 29.24
C GLN A 2 32.50 -4.80 30.33
N LYS A 3 33.53 -4.01 30.00
CA LYS A 3 34.19 -3.10 30.94
C LYS A 3 33.24 -2.02 31.48
N LEU A 4 32.31 -1.50 30.67
CA LEU A 4 31.29 -0.56 31.12
C LEU A 4 30.37 -1.18 32.17
N LEU A 5 29.95 -2.45 31.95
CA LEU A 5 29.17 -3.19 32.95
C LEU A 5 29.95 -3.39 34.25
N GLU A 6 31.21 -3.87 34.18
CA GLU A 6 32.07 -4.11 35.37
C GLU A 6 32.33 -2.85 36.20
N GLU A 7 32.45 -1.67 35.57
CA GLU A 7 32.71 -0.40 36.22
C GLU A 7 31.46 0.25 36.86
N ASN A 8 30.26 -0.12 36.34
CA ASN A 8 28.99 0.54 36.73
C ASN A 8 28.01 -0.39 37.49
N LEU A 9 28.35 -1.65 37.67
CA LEU A 9 27.55 -2.60 38.43
C LEU A 9 28.15 -2.79 39.83
N PRO A 10 27.31 -3.05 40.86
CA PRO A 10 27.78 -3.30 42.24
C PRO A 10 28.68 -4.52 42.38
N GLU A 11 29.39 -4.60 43.49
CA GLU A 11 30.09 -5.83 43.87
C GLU A 11 29.11 -7.00 43.97
N GLY A 12 29.51 -8.18 43.45
CA GLY A 12 28.63 -9.35 43.37
C GLY A 12 28.04 -9.59 41.97
N CYS A 13 28.17 -8.62 41.05
CA CYS A 13 27.85 -8.82 39.66
C CYS A 13 29.06 -9.35 38.86
N ARG A 14 28.82 -10.29 37.95
CA ARG A 14 29.85 -10.82 37.03
C ARG A 14 29.34 -10.85 35.60
N SER A 15 30.06 -10.16 34.70
CA SER A 15 29.75 -10.09 33.28
C SER A 15 30.75 -10.92 32.48
N PHE A 16 30.26 -11.72 31.56
CA PHE A 16 31.06 -12.59 30.68
C PHE A 16 30.45 -12.72 29.31
N LEU A 17 31.27 -13.06 28.33
CA LEU A 17 30.81 -13.35 26.98
C LEU A 17 30.29 -14.79 26.94
N TYR A 18 29.04 -14.97 26.50
CA TYR A 18 28.41 -16.26 26.31
C TYR A 18 27.81 -16.31 24.90
N ASN A 19 28.42 -17.12 24.04
CA ASN A 19 28.20 -17.07 22.60
C ASN A 19 28.37 -15.61 22.10
N ASP A 20 27.40 -15.07 21.38
CA ASP A 20 27.42 -13.69 20.88
C ASP A 20 26.78 -12.67 21.82
N TRP A 21 26.54 -13.04 23.09
CA TRP A 21 25.88 -12.22 24.09
C TRP A 21 26.82 -11.89 25.27
N ILE A 22 26.62 -10.72 25.84
CA ILE A 22 27.19 -10.41 27.14
C ILE A 22 26.16 -10.80 28.20
N ALA A 23 26.44 -11.82 28.99
CA ALA A 23 25.61 -12.24 30.10
C ALA A 23 26.17 -11.67 31.41
N THR A 24 25.29 -11.22 32.31
CA THR A 24 25.62 -10.75 33.62
C THR A 24 24.84 -11.55 34.66
N VAL A 25 25.50 -12.10 35.63
CA VAL A 25 24.89 -12.74 36.78
C VAL A 25 25.12 -11.81 38.01
N ALA A 26 24.04 -11.57 38.75
CA ALA A 26 24.06 -10.76 39.96
C ALA A 26 23.66 -11.62 41.17
N ALA A 27 24.42 -11.52 42.26
CA ALA A 27 24.02 -12.06 43.55
C ALA A 27 23.11 -11.03 44.26
N LEU A 28 21.82 -11.37 44.40
CA LEU A 28 20.85 -10.55 45.11
C LEU A 28 20.95 -10.78 46.62
N THR A 29 20.74 -9.74 47.38
CA THR A 29 20.76 -9.74 48.86
C THR A 29 19.58 -8.90 49.36
N ASP A 30 19.36 -8.87 50.71
CA ASP A 30 18.32 -8.04 51.29
C ASP A 30 18.56 -6.53 51.03
N ASP A 31 19.83 -6.11 50.87
CA ASP A 31 20.24 -4.72 50.60
C ASP A 31 20.41 -4.42 49.11
N PHE A 32 20.32 -5.43 48.23
CA PHE A 32 20.44 -5.29 46.77
C PHE A 32 19.43 -6.18 46.06
N THR A 33 18.31 -5.60 45.78
CA THR A 33 17.15 -6.27 45.17
C THR A 33 17.27 -6.36 43.65
N VAL A 34 16.35 -7.10 43.02
CA VAL A 34 16.24 -7.16 41.52
C VAL A 34 15.98 -5.78 40.91
N TYR A 35 15.20 -4.93 41.59
CA TYR A 35 14.91 -3.58 41.11
C TYR A 35 16.11 -2.64 41.21
N ASP A 36 16.96 -2.81 42.22
CA ASP A 36 18.25 -2.08 42.34
C ASP A 36 19.20 -2.49 41.20
N PHE A 37 19.20 -3.79 40.87
CA PHE A 37 19.95 -4.32 39.73
C PHE A 37 19.43 -3.76 38.39
N ILE A 38 18.10 -3.74 38.19
CA ILE A 38 17.46 -3.14 36.99
C ILE A 38 17.85 -1.66 36.87
N GLY A 39 17.76 -0.89 37.97
CA GLY A 39 18.14 0.52 37.97
C GLY A 39 19.64 0.74 37.67
N ALA A 40 20.53 -0.18 38.07
CA ALA A 40 21.94 -0.12 37.70
C ALA A 40 22.15 -0.41 36.19
N LEU A 41 21.41 -1.38 35.64
CA LEU A 41 21.46 -1.71 34.21
C LEU A 41 20.88 -0.59 33.33
N ASP A 42 19.82 0.11 33.76
CA ASP A 42 19.27 1.27 33.04
C ASP A 42 20.32 2.39 32.92
N ARG A 43 21.09 2.64 34.02
CA ARG A 43 22.22 3.57 33.91
C ARG A 43 23.24 3.15 32.88
N VAL A 44 23.54 1.85 32.80
CA VAL A 44 24.45 1.30 31.76
C VAL A 44 23.88 1.52 30.34
N CYS A 45 22.57 1.35 30.12
CA CYS A 45 21.94 1.64 28.86
C CYS A 45 22.11 3.10 28.43
N ILE A 46 21.91 4.04 29.37
CA ILE A 46 22.11 5.48 29.15
C ILE A 46 23.58 5.80 28.82
N LEU A 47 24.50 5.25 29.60
CA LEU A 47 25.94 5.48 29.40
C LEU A 47 26.44 4.90 28.08
N ALA A 48 25.91 3.75 27.63
CA ALA A 48 26.21 3.17 26.34
C ALA A 48 25.82 4.11 25.20
N GLY A 49 24.67 4.77 25.30
CA GLY A 49 24.23 5.79 24.35
C GLY A 49 25.15 7.00 24.33
N VAL A 50 25.53 7.51 25.51
CA VAL A 50 26.35 8.72 25.65
C VAL A 50 27.79 8.49 25.19
N TYR A 51 28.43 7.40 25.62
CA TYR A 51 29.87 7.18 25.34
C TYR A 51 30.17 6.49 24.05
N PHE A 52 29.25 5.64 23.53
CA PHE A 52 29.50 4.83 22.34
C PHE A 52 28.52 5.10 21.19
N GLY A 53 27.49 5.91 21.41
CA GLY A 53 26.48 6.19 20.40
C GLY A 53 25.65 4.97 20.02
N VAL A 54 25.55 3.95 20.90
CA VAL A 54 24.84 2.70 20.64
C VAL A 54 23.60 2.58 21.49
N THR A 55 22.52 2.06 20.94
CA THR A 55 21.31 1.73 21.67
C THR A 55 21.46 0.33 22.28
N LEU A 56 21.59 0.26 23.58
CA LEU A 56 21.73 -1.00 24.34
C LEU A 56 20.38 -1.38 24.97
N THR A 57 19.87 -2.57 24.67
CA THR A 57 18.69 -3.13 25.33
C THR A 57 19.13 -4.36 26.12
N ILE A 58 18.69 -4.49 27.37
CA ILE A 58 19.10 -5.56 28.29
C ILE A 58 17.85 -6.32 28.74
N GLY A 59 17.84 -7.66 28.59
CA GLY A 59 16.82 -8.52 29.16
C GLY A 59 17.20 -9.02 30.53
N VAL A 60 16.25 -9.10 31.46
CA VAL A 60 16.44 -9.62 32.85
C VAL A 60 15.44 -10.74 33.10
N GLY A 61 15.95 -11.93 33.49
CA GLY A 61 15.13 -13.08 33.86
C GLY A 61 14.71 -13.01 35.33
N ALA A 62 13.80 -13.87 35.74
CA ALA A 62 13.36 -13.99 37.13
C ALA A 62 14.51 -14.41 38.07
N PRO A 63 14.51 -13.94 39.32
CA PRO A 63 15.47 -14.36 40.33
C PRO A 63 15.38 -15.86 40.58
N CYS A 64 16.50 -16.50 40.74
CA CYS A 64 16.57 -17.93 41.08
C CYS A 64 17.34 -18.18 42.35
N THR A 65 16.97 -19.23 43.10
CA THR A 65 17.57 -19.58 44.38
C THR A 65 18.62 -20.69 44.28
N ALA A 66 18.73 -21.35 43.14
CA ALA A 66 19.65 -22.44 42.89
C ALA A 66 20.44 -22.25 41.61
N LEU A 67 21.71 -22.61 41.59
CA LEU A 67 22.56 -22.55 40.37
C LEU A 67 22.03 -23.39 39.19
N SER A 68 21.31 -24.48 39.48
CA SER A 68 20.66 -25.31 38.45
C SER A 68 19.55 -24.57 37.70
N GLN A 69 19.01 -23.50 38.23
CA GLN A 69 17.96 -22.69 37.64
C GLN A 69 18.51 -21.52 36.81
N LEU A 70 19.80 -21.22 36.87
CA LEU A 70 20.41 -20.15 36.09
C LEU A 70 20.22 -20.26 34.60
N SER A 71 20.19 -21.49 34.07
CA SER A 71 19.92 -21.70 32.63
C SER A 71 18.50 -21.27 32.22
N GLY A 72 17.50 -21.48 33.12
CA GLY A 72 16.14 -21.02 32.95
C GLY A 72 16.04 -19.49 32.99
N ALA A 73 16.63 -18.87 34.03
CA ALA A 73 16.67 -17.41 34.14
C ALA A 73 17.40 -16.73 32.96
N ALA A 74 18.47 -17.34 32.45
CA ALA A 74 19.17 -16.86 31.28
C ALA A 74 18.31 -16.98 29.99
N TYR A 75 17.51 -18.04 29.86
CA TYR A 75 16.56 -18.21 28.80
C TYR A 75 15.46 -17.14 28.87
N GLU A 76 14.87 -16.91 30.05
CA GLU A 76 13.86 -15.88 30.29
C GLU A 76 14.41 -14.48 30.00
N ALA A 77 15.63 -14.16 30.45
CA ALA A 77 16.31 -12.90 30.14
C ALA A 77 16.49 -12.69 28.62
N ARG A 78 16.78 -13.76 27.88
CA ARG A 78 16.89 -13.71 26.42
C ARG A 78 15.51 -13.57 25.76
N GLU A 79 14.52 -14.28 26.28
CA GLU A 79 13.15 -14.21 25.77
C GLU A 79 12.55 -12.80 25.99
N SER A 80 12.85 -12.15 27.14
CA SER A 80 12.40 -10.77 27.39
C SER A 80 12.91 -9.78 26.34
N LEU A 81 14.07 -10.01 25.71
CA LEU A 81 14.59 -9.16 24.63
C LEU A 81 13.73 -9.22 23.35
N GLU A 82 12.93 -10.25 23.14
CA GLU A 82 11.98 -10.33 22.01
C GLU A 82 10.89 -9.24 22.13
N TYR A 83 10.63 -8.77 23.38
CA TYR A 83 9.66 -7.69 23.64
C TYR A 83 10.19 -6.28 23.32
N ARG A 84 11.46 -6.13 22.90
CA ARG A 84 12.07 -4.83 22.56
C ARG A 84 11.31 -4.04 21.47
N SER A 85 10.53 -4.71 20.63
CA SER A 85 9.69 -4.07 19.62
C SER A 85 8.39 -3.50 20.21
N MET A 86 7.97 -4.00 21.37
CA MET A 86 6.74 -3.57 22.04
C MET A 86 7.03 -2.53 23.13
N VAL A 87 8.04 -2.79 23.93
CA VAL A 87 8.39 -1.96 25.11
C VAL A 87 9.30 -0.81 24.72
N GLY A 88 9.97 -0.90 23.57
CA GLY A 88 10.97 0.06 23.11
C GLY A 88 12.40 -0.48 23.21
N ARG A 89 13.33 0.21 22.52
CA ARG A 89 14.76 -0.10 22.54
C ARG A 89 15.49 0.84 23.49
N GLY A 90 16.65 0.43 23.98
CA GLY A 90 17.51 1.29 24.80
C GLY A 90 17.17 1.29 26.29
N GLN A 91 16.50 0.27 26.78
CA GLN A 91 16.06 0.11 28.16
C GLN A 91 16.24 -1.32 28.66
N VAL A 92 16.02 -1.52 29.95
CA VAL A 92 16.00 -2.85 30.57
C VAL A 92 14.59 -3.43 30.49
N ILE A 93 14.48 -4.70 30.14
CA ILE A 93 13.21 -5.43 30.04
C ILE A 93 13.24 -6.59 31.01
N TYR A 94 12.43 -6.51 32.05
CA TYR A 94 12.34 -7.53 33.11
C TYR A 94 11.18 -8.49 32.80
N VAL A 95 11.44 -9.80 32.87
CA VAL A 95 10.46 -10.81 32.46
C VAL A 95 9.18 -10.79 33.29
N GLU A 96 9.27 -10.51 34.59
CA GLU A 96 8.09 -10.47 35.48
C GLU A 96 7.20 -9.24 35.28
N ASP A 97 7.75 -8.15 34.69
CA ASP A 97 6.96 -6.98 34.32
C ASP A 97 6.15 -7.21 33.03
N LEU A 98 6.39 -8.33 32.35
CA LEU A 98 5.69 -8.70 31.12
C LEU A 98 4.46 -9.55 31.45
N GLU A 99 3.27 -8.95 31.51
CA GLU A 99 2.01 -9.68 31.63
C GLU A 99 1.69 -10.40 30.31
N VAL A 100 2.01 -11.71 30.23
CA VAL A 100 1.74 -12.54 29.04
C VAL A 100 0.40 -13.27 29.19
N GLN A 101 -0.60 -12.86 28.43
CA GLN A 101 -1.83 -13.64 28.28
C GLN A 101 -1.63 -14.71 27.18
N HIS A 102 -1.70 -15.98 27.56
CA HIS A 102 -1.57 -17.11 26.65
C HIS A 102 -2.96 -17.42 26.03
N GLY A 103 -3.24 -16.88 24.86
CA GLY A 103 -4.42 -17.22 24.06
C GLY A 103 -4.03 -17.56 22.61
N ALA A 104 -4.52 -18.72 22.11
CA ALA A 104 -4.28 -19.19 20.76
C ALA A 104 -5.27 -18.57 19.75
N ALA A 105 -5.44 -17.24 19.74
CA ALA A 105 -6.30 -16.59 18.75
C ALA A 105 -5.46 -16.03 17.60
N LEU A 106 -5.96 -16.18 16.37
CA LEU A 106 -5.41 -15.52 15.19
C LEU A 106 -5.59 -14.01 15.38
N LEU A 107 -4.47 -13.28 15.52
CA LEU A 107 -4.47 -11.83 15.70
C LEU A 107 -4.78 -11.09 14.41
N PHE A 108 -4.43 -11.69 13.26
CA PHE A 108 -4.74 -11.18 11.93
C PHE A 108 -5.52 -12.27 11.17
N ASP A 109 -6.83 -12.10 11.06
CA ASP A 109 -7.72 -13.10 10.47
C ASP A 109 -8.22 -12.69 9.07
N GLU A 110 -8.99 -13.57 8.42
CA GLU A 110 -9.55 -13.31 7.09
C GLU A 110 -10.46 -12.06 7.04
N ASN A 111 -11.12 -11.70 8.14
CA ASN A 111 -11.98 -10.51 8.18
C ASN A 111 -11.11 -9.25 8.16
N ASP A 112 -9.98 -9.27 8.89
CA ASP A 112 -8.99 -8.19 8.87
C ASP A 112 -8.37 -8.04 7.48
N GLU A 113 -8.00 -9.17 6.84
CA GLU A 113 -7.51 -9.17 5.45
C GLU A 113 -8.49 -8.55 4.47
N ARG A 114 -9.77 -8.93 4.59
CA ARG A 114 -10.85 -8.40 3.72
C ARG A 114 -11.09 -6.92 3.98
N ALA A 115 -11.14 -6.51 5.25
CA ALA A 115 -11.39 -5.13 5.64
C ALA A 115 -10.28 -4.19 5.10
N ILE A 116 -9.00 -4.52 5.33
CA ILE A 116 -7.86 -3.74 4.82
C ILE A 116 -7.87 -3.71 3.29
N THR A 117 -8.08 -4.85 2.63
CA THR A 117 -8.14 -4.90 1.16
C THR A 117 -9.25 -4.02 0.61
N ALA A 118 -10.45 -4.06 1.20
CA ALA A 118 -11.58 -3.24 0.80
C ALA A 118 -11.29 -1.74 1.01
N ALA A 119 -10.76 -1.37 2.17
CA ALA A 119 -10.39 0.01 2.49
C ALA A 119 -9.36 0.57 1.50
N ILE A 120 -8.32 -0.21 1.17
CA ILE A 120 -7.29 0.20 0.19
C ILE A 120 -7.88 0.37 -1.21
N LYS A 121 -8.69 -0.60 -1.69
CA LYS A 121 -9.16 -0.62 -3.09
C LYS A 121 -10.35 0.30 -3.34
N LEU A 122 -11.29 0.37 -2.41
CA LEU A 122 -12.61 1.00 -2.58
C LEU A 122 -12.83 2.18 -1.64
N GLY A 123 -12.19 2.16 -0.47
CA GLY A 123 -12.44 3.11 0.61
C GLY A 123 -11.92 4.53 0.34
N ARG A 124 -12.33 5.46 1.19
CA ARG A 124 -11.75 6.80 1.33
C ARG A 124 -10.53 6.75 2.24
N GLU A 125 -9.77 7.83 2.32
CA GLU A 125 -8.61 7.91 3.23
C GLU A 125 -8.99 7.78 4.70
N THR A 126 -10.16 8.32 5.07
CA THR A 126 -10.73 8.18 6.41
C THR A 126 -11.01 6.73 6.74
N GLU A 127 -11.61 5.98 5.82
CA GLU A 127 -11.95 4.56 6.00
C GLU A 127 -10.68 3.69 6.14
N VAL A 128 -9.59 4.03 5.44
CA VAL A 128 -8.30 3.36 5.62
C VAL A 128 -7.79 3.56 7.05
N ARG A 129 -7.81 4.82 7.54
CA ARG A 129 -7.36 5.14 8.90
C ARG A 129 -8.23 4.46 9.96
N GLU A 130 -9.54 4.48 9.80
CA GLU A 130 -10.48 3.82 10.71
C GLU A 130 -10.28 2.31 10.75
N THR A 131 -10.05 1.68 9.59
CA THR A 131 -9.80 0.23 9.50
C THR A 131 -8.49 -0.15 10.19
N VAL A 132 -7.42 0.62 9.97
CA VAL A 132 -6.13 0.38 10.64
C VAL A 132 -6.26 0.63 12.15
N ALA A 133 -6.92 1.70 12.56
CA ALA A 133 -7.14 1.98 13.98
C ALA A 133 -7.92 0.86 14.69
N ALA A 134 -8.97 0.33 14.05
CA ALA A 134 -9.74 -0.80 14.57
C ALA A 134 -8.88 -2.06 14.72
N LEU A 135 -7.99 -2.34 13.75
CA LEU A 135 -7.05 -3.44 13.81
C LEU A 135 -6.05 -3.27 14.96
N MET A 136 -5.50 -2.06 15.13
CA MET A 136 -4.58 -1.77 16.22
C MET A 136 -5.27 -1.85 17.59
N GLU A 137 -6.52 -1.42 17.70
CA GLU A 137 -7.30 -1.55 18.93
C GLU A 137 -7.58 -3.02 19.27
N LYS A 138 -7.90 -3.87 18.26
CA LYS A 138 -8.00 -5.32 18.44
C LYS A 138 -6.70 -5.89 19.01
N LEU A 139 -5.57 -5.50 18.44
CA LEU A 139 -4.25 -5.94 18.87
C LEU A 139 -3.92 -5.47 20.30
N ARG A 140 -4.25 -4.22 20.66
CA ARG A 140 -4.07 -3.68 22.03
C ARG A 140 -4.87 -4.45 23.07
N ARG A 141 -6.13 -4.76 22.77
CA ARG A 141 -7.01 -5.52 23.67
C ARG A 141 -6.53 -6.95 23.90
N PHE A 142 -5.91 -7.54 22.89
CA PHE A 142 -5.38 -8.89 22.98
C PHE A 142 -4.12 -8.96 23.85
N ASN A 143 -3.36 -7.87 23.99
CA ASN A 143 -2.09 -7.78 24.69
C ASN A 143 -1.13 -8.94 24.33
N PRO A 144 -0.66 -9.00 23.05
CA PRO A 144 0.08 -10.14 22.54
C PRO A 144 1.46 -10.27 23.18
N SER A 145 1.97 -11.51 23.23
CA SER A 145 3.39 -11.73 23.48
C SER A 145 4.25 -11.16 22.33
N ALA A 146 5.54 -10.96 22.56
CA ALA A 146 6.46 -10.50 21.52
C ALA A 146 6.46 -11.41 20.29
N SER A 147 6.39 -12.73 20.50
CA SER A 147 6.30 -13.70 19.39
C SER A 147 5.00 -13.53 18.60
N GLN A 148 3.86 -13.36 19.28
CA GLN A 148 2.57 -13.12 18.65
C GLN A 148 2.51 -11.77 17.93
N TYR A 149 3.13 -10.73 18.47
CA TYR A 149 3.25 -9.43 17.82
C TYR A 149 4.08 -9.52 16.54
N ASN A 150 5.21 -10.20 16.57
CA ASN A 150 6.05 -10.44 15.40
C ASN A 150 5.29 -11.26 14.34
N GLN A 151 4.56 -12.29 14.76
CA GLN A 151 3.72 -13.08 13.85
C GLN A 151 2.65 -12.21 13.19
N PHE A 152 1.89 -11.43 13.98
CA PHE A 152 0.91 -10.48 13.47
C PHE A 152 1.50 -9.53 12.42
N TYR A 153 2.66 -8.94 12.73
CA TYR A 153 3.34 -8.04 11.81
C TYR A 153 3.73 -8.73 10.51
N LEU A 154 4.24 -9.96 10.56
CA LEU A 154 4.60 -10.74 9.37
C LEU A 154 3.39 -11.10 8.52
N GLU A 155 2.27 -11.45 9.15
CA GLU A 155 1.00 -11.74 8.45
C GLU A 155 0.47 -10.49 7.76
N LEU A 156 0.41 -9.35 8.47
CA LEU A 156 0.02 -8.04 7.92
C LEU A 156 0.93 -7.62 6.75
N LEU A 157 2.25 -7.70 6.92
CA LEU A 157 3.23 -7.37 5.88
C LEU A 157 3.03 -8.24 4.64
N THR A 158 2.89 -9.55 4.85
CA THR A 158 2.66 -10.52 3.77
C THR A 158 1.36 -10.24 3.02
N HIS A 159 0.29 -9.88 3.75
CA HIS A 159 -0.99 -9.51 3.16
C HIS A 159 -0.86 -8.25 2.31
N LEU A 160 -0.25 -7.18 2.82
CA LEU A 160 -0.02 -5.94 2.07
C LEU A 160 0.80 -6.19 0.79
N MET A 161 1.82 -7.05 0.85
CA MET A 161 2.59 -7.46 -0.34
C MET A 161 1.72 -8.21 -1.36
N LYS A 162 0.84 -9.11 -0.91
CA LYS A 162 -0.11 -9.81 -1.78
C LYS A 162 -1.07 -8.82 -2.48
N VAL A 163 -1.62 -7.86 -1.72
CA VAL A 163 -2.51 -6.82 -2.28
C VAL A 163 -1.76 -5.96 -3.30
N THR A 164 -0.52 -5.55 -3.00
CA THR A 164 0.35 -4.78 -3.88
C THR A 164 0.54 -5.49 -5.22
N ARG A 165 1.03 -6.74 -5.20
CA ARG A 165 1.27 -7.53 -6.42
C ARG A 165 -0.01 -7.78 -7.22
N ARG A 166 -1.12 -8.14 -6.54
CA ARG A 166 -2.43 -8.37 -7.21
C ARG A 166 -3.01 -7.12 -7.84
N SER A 167 -2.59 -5.95 -7.40
CA SER A 167 -2.99 -4.65 -7.97
C SER A 167 -2.05 -4.16 -9.07
N GLY A 168 -1.05 -4.97 -9.45
CA GLY A 168 -0.06 -4.64 -10.47
C GLY A 168 0.93 -3.56 -10.04
N VAL A 169 1.04 -3.23 -8.75
CA VAL A 169 1.99 -2.27 -8.19
C VAL A 169 3.28 -3.00 -7.81
N GLU A 170 4.43 -2.40 -8.10
CA GLU A 170 5.71 -2.98 -7.68
C GLU A 170 5.88 -2.83 -6.18
N VAL A 171 6.45 -3.86 -5.54
CA VAL A 171 6.59 -3.89 -4.08
C VAL A 171 7.49 -2.75 -3.61
N GLU A 172 8.53 -2.44 -4.37
CA GLU A 172 9.47 -1.36 -4.10
C GLU A 172 8.85 0.04 -4.15
N GLU A 173 7.76 0.23 -4.89
CA GLU A 173 7.01 1.49 -4.92
C GLU A 173 6.31 1.76 -3.58
N VAL A 174 5.90 0.70 -2.87
CA VAL A 174 5.19 0.80 -1.59
C VAL A 174 6.15 0.75 -0.40
N PHE A 175 7.15 -0.13 -0.45
CA PHE A 175 8.01 -0.43 0.69
C PHE A 175 9.41 0.17 0.58
N GLY A 176 9.76 0.77 -0.56
CA GLY A 176 11.05 1.39 -0.83
C GLY A 176 12.00 0.52 -1.64
N ALA A 177 12.99 1.16 -2.26
CA ALA A 177 14.01 0.49 -3.06
C ALA A 177 14.87 -0.46 -2.19
N GLY A 178 15.13 -1.65 -2.71
CA GLY A 178 15.90 -2.67 -1.99
C GLY A 178 15.13 -3.36 -0.86
N PHE A 179 13.80 -3.24 -0.84
CA PHE A 179 12.96 -3.89 0.15
C PHE A 179 13.21 -5.40 0.19
N SER A 180 13.54 -5.90 1.39
CA SER A 180 13.67 -7.32 1.69
C SER A 180 12.69 -7.71 2.80
N PRO A 181 11.76 -8.66 2.55
CA PRO A 181 10.84 -9.13 3.58
C PRO A 181 11.55 -9.68 4.81
N LEU A 182 12.69 -10.37 4.62
CA LEU A 182 13.48 -10.92 5.73
C LEU A 182 14.12 -9.82 6.58
N ALA A 183 14.68 -8.78 5.95
CA ALA A 183 15.24 -7.63 6.66
C ALA A 183 14.15 -6.85 7.41
N GLN A 184 12.98 -6.73 6.84
CA GLN A 184 11.84 -6.08 7.46
C GLN A 184 11.30 -6.90 8.65
N ALA A 185 11.26 -8.22 8.52
CA ALA A 185 10.89 -9.13 9.61
C ALA A 185 11.83 -9.03 10.81
N ALA A 186 13.15 -8.86 10.54
CA ALA A 186 14.15 -8.66 11.59
C ALA A 186 14.06 -7.27 12.25
N ASN A 187 13.40 -6.30 11.61
CA ASN A 187 13.22 -4.92 12.07
C ASN A 187 11.74 -4.58 12.27
N THR A 188 11.01 -5.45 12.99
CA THR A 188 9.60 -5.19 13.36
C THR A 188 9.46 -3.79 13.96
N PRO A 189 8.51 -2.95 13.49
CA PRO A 189 8.28 -1.62 14.06
C PRO A 189 7.97 -1.70 15.54
N ALA A 190 8.36 -0.69 16.29
CA ALA A 190 7.90 -0.55 17.67
C ALA A 190 6.38 -0.35 17.69
N TRP A 191 5.76 -0.72 18.79
CA TRP A 191 4.30 -0.66 18.96
C TRP A 191 3.71 0.72 18.63
N GLU A 192 4.38 1.78 19.10
CA GLU A 192 3.95 3.18 18.93
C GLU A 192 3.97 3.64 17.49
N THR A 193 4.79 3.01 16.66
CA THR A 193 5.00 3.40 15.26
C THR A 193 4.29 2.50 14.25
N LEU A 194 3.77 1.34 14.68
CA LEU A 194 3.15 0.36 13.79
C LEU A 194 1.90 0.92 13.11
N GLU A 195 1.07 1.65 13.87
CA GLU A 195 -0.17 2.24 13.34
C GLU A 195 0.13 3.23 12.21
N ASP A 196 1.04 4.17 12.47
CA ASP A 196 1.45 5.18 11.49
C ASP A 196 2.10 4.53 10.25
N TRP A 197 2.96 3.55 10.46
CA TRP A 197 3.58 2.78 9.38
C TRP A 197 2.52 2.08 8.51
N CYS A 198 1.56 1.41 9.14
CA CYS A 198 0.49 0.70 8.43
C CYS A 198 -0.40 1.66 7.64
N VAL A 199 -0.83 2.77 8.25
CA VAL A 199 -1.62 3.82 7.59
C VAL A 199 -0.87 4.38 6.38
N GLU A 200 0.41 4.73 6.55
CA GLU A 200 1.24 5.27 5.46
C GLU A 200 1.32 4.30 4.28
N ARG A 201 1.61 3.01 4.53
CA ARG A 201 1.71 1.99 3.48
C ARG A 201 0.37 1.75 2.78
N CYS A 202 -0.73 1.67 3.53
CA CYS A 202 -2.07 1.51 2.97
C CYS A 202 -2.50 2.71 2.10
N LEU A 203 -2.25 3.94 2.55
CA LEU A 203 -2.58 5.15 1.79
C LEU A 203 -1.72 5.29 0.54
N LEU A 204 -0.43 4.98 0.63
CA LEU A 204 0.47 4.98 -0.53
C LEU A 204 0.01 3.96 -1.56
N LEU A 205 -0.24 2.72 -1.15
CA LEU A 205 -0.74 1.66 -2.05
C LEU A 205 -2.06 2.07 -2.70
N ARG A 206 -3.01 2.63 -1.93
CA ARG A 206 -4.28 3.15 -2.44
C ARG A 206 -4.06 4.21 -3.52
N SER A 207 -3.16 5.17 -3.29
CA SER A 207 -2.86 6.24 -4.24
C SER A 207 -2.28 5.69 -5.56
N LEU A 208 -1.37 4.72 -5.47
CA LEU A 208 -0.75 4.05 -6.61
C LEU A 208 -1.77 3.24 -7.43
N ILE A 209 -2.66 2.50 -6.76
CA ILE A 209 -3.74 1.76 -7.42
C ILE A 209 -4.65 2.72 -8.20
N ARG A 210 -5.09 3.82 -7.58
CA ARG A 210 -5.95 4.81 -8.22
C ARG A 210 -5.27 5.48 -9.42
N ARG A 211 -4.01 5.87 -9.27
CA ARG A 211 -3.24 6.44 -10.36
C ARG A 211 -3.16 5.49 -11.55
N ARG A 212 -2.83 4.21 -11.34
CA ARG A 212 -2.77 3.22 -12.41
C ARG A 212 -4.12 2.98 -13.08
N GLN A 213 -5.21 2.98 -12.32
CA GLN A 213 -6.57 2.88 -12.88
C GLN A 213 -6.90 4.07 -13.78
N THR A 214 -6.53 5.29 -13.38
CA THR A 214 -6.73 6.50 -14.18
C THR A 214 -5.87 6.44 -15.45
N ASP A 215 -4.59 6.09 -15.34
CA ASP A 215 -3.68 5.98 -16.48
C ASP A 215 -4.17 4.93 -17.49
N THR A 216 -4.64 3.78 -17.01
CA THR A 216 -5.21 2.72 -17.86
C THR A 216 -6.50 3.20 -18.55
N ALA A 217 -7.38 3.89 -17.82
CA ALA A 217 -8.61 4.44 -18.36
C ALA A 217 -8.33 5.47 -19.48
N SER A 218 -7.46 6.44 -19.22
CA SER A 218 -7.05 7.44 -20.20
C SER A 218 -6.41 6.81 -21.43
N ARG A 219 -5.51 5.84 -21.23
CA ARG A 219 -4.87 5.12 -22.35
C ARG A 219 -5.90 4.36 -23.19
N THR A 220 -6.87 3.71 -22.57
CA THR A 220 -7.96 3.00 -23.27
C THR A 220 -8.76 3.97 -24.14
N VAL A 221 -9.09 5.15 -23.61
CA VAL A 221 -9.83 6.16 -24.37
C VAL A 221 -9.01 6.73 -25.52
N GLU A 222 -7.71 6.96 -25.32
CA GLU A 222 -6.84 7.41 -26.43
C GLU A 222 -6.73 6.36 -27.55
N LEU A 223 -6.59 5.08 -27.21
CA LEU A 223 -6.63 3.99 -28.20
C LEU A 223 -7.97 3.93 -28.94
N ALA A 224 -9.08 4.17 -28.23
CA ALA A 224 -10.41 4.25 -28.85
C ALA A 224 -10.51 5.43 -29.82
N LYS A 225 -10.03 6.62 -29.46
CA LYS A 225 -10.00 7.79 -30.34
C LYS A 225 -9.14 7.55 -31.58
N GLU A 226 -7.98 6.92 -31.41
CA GLU A 226 -7.10 6.54 -32.51
C GLU A 226 -7.79 5.53 -33.46
N TYR A 227 -8.46 4.53 -32.93
CA TYR A 227 -9.24 3.59 -33.70
C TYR A 227 -10.36 4.29 -34.49
N ILE A 228 -11.13 5.17 -33.83
CA ILE A 228 -12.19 5.96 -34.48
C ILE A 228 -11.61 6.81 -35.61
N SER A 229 -10.51 7.50 -35.40
CA SER A 229 -9.88 8.36 -36.41
C SER A 229 -9.44 7.60 -37.68
N ARG A 230 -9.08 6.32 -37.53
CA ARG A 230 -8.69 5.45 -38.62
C ARG A 230 -9.89 4.81 -39.32
N HIS A 231 -10.97 4.56 -38.59
CA HIS A 231 -12.11 3.76 -39.05
C HIS A 231 -13.44 4.53 -39.20
N TYR A 232 -13.46 5.87 -39.00
CA TYR A 232 -14.70 6.65 -39.04
C TYR A 232 -15.41 6.56 -40.37
N LYS A 233 -14.70 6.24 -41.48
CA LYS A 233 -15.24 6.04 -42.84
C LYS A 233 -16.05 4.76 -42.98
N ASP A 234 -15.82 3.80 -42.09
CA ASP A 234 -16.53 2.54 -42.10
C ASP A 234 -17.93 2.73 -41.49
N ASN A 235 -18.98 2.40 -42.26
CA ASN A 235 -20.35 2.46 -41.77
C ASN A 235 -20.66 1.43 -40.68
N GLY A 236 -19.89 0.32 -40.62
CA GLY A 236 -19.97 -0.73 -39.63
C GLY A 236 -19.30 -0.36 -38.28
N LEU A 237 -18.69 0.83 -38.16
CA LEU A 237 -18.09 1.25 -36.92
C LEU A 237 -19.14 1.39 -35.81
N SER A 238 -19.07 0.52 -34.81
CA SER A 238 -19.99 0.44 -33.68
C SER A 238 -19.22 0.32 -32.36
N VAL A 239 -19.93 0.45 -31.22
CA VAL A 239 -19.38 0.17 -29.92
C VAL A 239 -18.87 -1.28 -29.84
N ASP A 240 -19.62 -2.22 -30.42
CA ASP A 240 -19.27 -3.64 -30.35
C ASP A 240 -17.98 -3.94 -31.10
N THR A 241 -17.85 -3.44 -32.36
CA THR A 241 -16.62 -3.63 -33.17
C THR A 241 -15.39 -3.04 -32.49
N LEU A 242 -15.51 -1.89 -31.81
CA LEU A 242 -14.42 -1.29 -31.06
C LEU A 242 -14.13 -2.07 -29.77
N CYS A 243 -15.14 -2.55 -29.07
CA CYS A 243 -14.98 -3.35 -27.86
C CYS A 243 -14.32 -4.70 -28.14
N ASP A 244 -14.61 -5.33 -29.25
CA ASP A 244 -13.91 -6.54 -29.70
C ASP A 244 -12.42 -6.27 -29.93
N TYR A 245 -12.09 -5.14 -30.55
CA TYR A 245 -10.69 -4.72 -30.72
C TYR A 245 -9.97 -4.42 -29.42
N LEU A 246 -10.65 -3.76 -28.48
CA LEU A 246 -10.08 -3.39 -27.18
C LEU A 246 -10.17 -4.52 -26.13
N HIS A 247 -10.83 -5.62 -26.43
CA HIS A 247 -11.13 -6.73 -25.51
C HIS A 247 -11.87 -6.27 -24.24
N LEU A 248 -12.86 -5.40 -24.41
CA LEU A 248 -13.66 -4.82 -23.32
C LEU A 248 -15.14 -5.14 -23.49
N SER A 249 -15.89 -5.12 -22.40
CA SER A 249 -17.36 -5.18 -22.50
C SER A 249 -17.95 -3.84 -22.94
N PRO A 250 -18.98 -3.83 -23.82
CA PRO A 250 -19.62 -2.60 -24.30
C PRO A 250 -20.14 -1.69 -23.19
N THR A 251 -20.70 -2.27 -22.13
CA THR A 251 -21.21 -1.52 -20.97
C THR A 251 -20.10 -0.77 -20.23
N TYR A 252 -19.00 -1.47 -19.96
CA TYR A 252 -17.84 -0.87 -19.30
C TYR A 252 -17.23 0.25 -20.15
N PHE A 253 -16.96 -0.05 -21.43
CA PHE A 253 -16.39 0.92 -22.36
C PHE A 253 -17.26 2.18 -22.51
N SER A 254 -18.57 2.03 -22.72
CA SER A 254 -19.49 3.17 -22.88
C SER A 254 -19.48 4.10 -21.67
N THR A 255 -19.45 3.52 -20.45
CA THR A 255 -19.37 4.28 -19.20
C THR A 255 -18.02 4.99 -19.07
N LEU A 256 -16.93 4.26 -19.34
CA LEU A 256 -15.58 4.80 -19.32
C LEU A 256 -15.40 5.94 -20.31
N PHE A 257 -15.76 5.72 -21.57
CA PHE A 257 -15.59 6.68 -22.65
C PHE A 257 -16.36 7.98 -22.38
N LYS A 258 -17.62 7.86 -21.93
CA LYS A 258 -18.45 9.04 -21.58
C LYS A 258 -17.87 9.79 -20.37
N ARG A 259 -17.34 9.08 -19.39
CA ARG A 259 -16.71 9.69 -18.20
C ARG A 259 -15.48 10.51 -18.58
N GLU A 260 -14.61 9.95 -19.43
CA GLU A 260 -13.33 10.57 -19.79
C GLU A 260 -13.47 11.66 -20.86
N THR A 261 -14.40 11.51 -21.81
CA THR A 261 -14.59 12.47 -22.94
C THR A 261 -15.72 13.45 -22.71
N GLY A 262 -16.60 13.20 -21.75
CA GLY A 262 -17.81 14.01 -21.48
C GLY A 262 -18.99 13.68 -22.41
N ILE A 263 -18.79 12.95 -23.52
CA ILE A 263 -19.82 12.63 -24.51
C ILE A 263 -19.88 11.11 -24.82
N PRO A 264 -21.05 10.59 -25.22
CA PRO A 264 -21.17 9.20 -25.66
C PRO A 264 -20.31 8.90 -26.89
N PHE A 265 -19.88 7.64 -27.05
CA PHE A 265 -19.13 7.15 -28.19
C PHE A 265 -19.79 7.49 -29.55
N THR A 266 -21.10 7.26 -29.69
CA THR A 266 -21.84 7.54 -30.90
C THR A 266 -21.83 9.03 -31.26
N SER A 267 -21.88 9.90 -30.27
CA SER A 267 -21.79 11.35 -30.46
C SER A 267 -20.37 11.75 -30.91
N TYR A 268 -19.34 11.15 -30.33
CA TYR A 268 -17.95 11.38 -30.71
C TYR A 268 -17.68 10.91 -32.16
N VAL A 269 -18.14 9.72 -32.57
CA VAL A 269 -18.02 9.26 -33.95
C VAL A 269 -18.75 10.21 -34.91
N THR A 270 -19.97 10.67 -34.55
CA THR A 270 -20.69 11.66 -35.31
C THR A 270 -19.91 12.96 -35.47
N GLN A 271 -19.31 13.45 -34.39
CA GLN A 271 -18.45 14.65 -34.44
C GLN A 271 -17.30 14.48 -35.43
N VAL A 272 -16.52 13.39 -35.31
CA VAL A 272 -15.37 13.12 -36.21
C VAL A 272 -15.81 13.06 -37.66
N ARG A 273 -16.94 12.40 -37.97
CA ARG A 273 -17.50 12.30 -39.32
C ARG A 273 -17.94 13.67 -39.84
N MET A 274 -18.58 14.50 -39.03
CA MET A 274 -19.06 15.82 -39.42
C MET A 274 -17.91 16.80 -39.64
N GLU A 275 -16.87 16.78 -38.80
CA GLU A 275 -15.67 17.60 -39.00
C GLU A 275 -14.93 17.21 -40.28
N ALA A 276 -14.74 15.91 -40.53
CA ALA A 276 -14.15 15.45 -41.77
C ALA A 276 -15.00 15.82 -43.02
N ALA A 277 -16.33 15.76 -42.90
CA ALA A 277 -17.23 16.17 -43.99
C ALA A 277 -17.17 17.67 -44.26
N ALA A 278 -17.08 18.50 -43.20
CA ALA A 278 -16.94 19.94 -43.34
C ALA A 278 -15.63 20.33 -44.01
N GLU A 279 -14.52 19.67 -43.64
CA GLU A 279 -13.22 19.83 -44.28
C GLU A 279 -13.29 19.45 -45.80
N ALA A 280 -13.87 18.29 -46.11
CA ALA A 280 -14.02 17.83 -47.51
C ALA A 280 -14.91 18.80 -48.33
N LEU A 281 -15.98 19.34 -47.73
CA LEU A 281 -16.86 20.30 -48.42
C LEU A 281 -16.14 21.61 -48.73
N CYS A 282 -15.17 22.04 -47.91
CA CYS A 282 -14.42 23.27 -48.09
C CYS A 282 -13.22 23.12 -49.04
N THR A 283 -12.62 21.92 -49.08
CA THR A 283 -11.35 21.66 -49.78
C THR A 283 -11.51 20.96 -51.13
N THR A 284 -12.68 20.38 -51.44
CA THR A 284 -12.91 19.64 -52.66
C THR A 284 -14.19 20.08 -53.36
N GLU A 285 -14.27 19.85 -54.68
CA GLU A 285 -15.49 20.06 -55.47
C GLU A 285 -16.34 18.79 -55.59
N GLU A 286 -16.01 17.77 -54.78
CA GLU A 286 -16.77 16.50 -54.83
C GLU A 286 -18.27 16.71 -54.53
N LYS A 287 -19.10 15.89 -55.16
CA LYS A 287 -20.53 15.94 -54.89
C LYS A 287 -20.86 15.54 -53.46
N THR A 288 -21.79 16.21 -52.84
CA THR A 288 -22.15 16.00 -51.40
C THR A 288 -22.45 14.55 -51.06
N TYR A 289 -23.07 13.78 -52.00
CA TYR A 289 -23.35 12.36 -51.73
C TYR A 289 -22.07 11.49 -51.69
N LEU A 290 -21.02 11.86 -52.45
CA LEU A 290 -19.72 11.16 -52.37
C LEU A 290 -19.03 11.46 -51.06
N ILE A 291 -19.07 12.70 -50.61
CA ILE A 291 -18.53 13.08 -49.28
C ILE A 291 -19.27 12.34 -48.16
N ALA A 292 -20.59 12.19 -48.26
CA ALA A 292 -21.37 11.41 -47.30
C ALA A 292 -20.86 9.96 -47.21
N LEU A 293 -20.67 9.29 -48.37
CA LEU A 293 -20.13 7.92 -48.40
C LEU A 293 -18.72 7.83 -47.83
N GLN A 294 -17.84 8.78 -48.18
CA GLN A 294 -16.47 8.82 -47.66
C GLN A 294 -16.40 9.07 -46.14
N CYS A 295 -17.42 9.67 -45.57
CA CYS A 295 -17.55 9.92 -44.12
C CYS A 295 -18.36 8.84 -43.38
N GLY A 296 -18.65 7.69 -44.04
CA GLY A 296 -19.33 6.55 -43.43
C GLY A 296 -20.85 6.69 -43.31
N TYR A 297 -21.48 7.42 -44.21
CA TYR A 297 -22.93 7.53 -44.32
C TYR A 297 -23.43 6.93 -45.68
N GLU A 298 -24.16 5.84 -45.60
CA GLU A 298 -24.74 5.19 -46.77
C GLU A 298 -25.91 5.99 -47.38
N ASP A 299 -26.73 6.63 -46.53
CA ASP A 299 -27.85 7.46 -46.95
C ASP A 299 -27.46 8.95 -46.96
N PRO A 300 -27.36 9.59 -48.16
CA PRO A 300 -27.06 11.01 -48.26
C PRO A 300 -28.13 11.94 -47.67
N ASN A 301 -29.39 11.49 -47.56
CA ASN A 301 -30.43 12.27 -46.94
C ASN A 301 -30.27 12.31 -45.43
N TYR A 302 -29.97 11.15 -44.84
CA TYR A 302 -29.66 11.07 -43.42
C TYR A 302 -28.39 11.88 -43.06
N PHE A 303 -27.34 11.77 -43.90
CA PHE A 303 -26.16 12.60 -43.79
C PHE A 303 -26.50 14.11 -43.74
N SER A 304 -27.29 14.58 -44.75
CA SER A 304 -27.67 15.99 -44.84
C SER A 304 -28.46 16.47 -43.62
N TYR A 305 -29.31 15.59 -43.06
CA TYR A 305 -30.05 15.86 -41.83
C TYR A 305 -29.10 16.00 -40.61
N VAL A 306 -28.17 15.03 -40.43
CA VAL A 306 -27.20 15.05 -39.32
C VAL A 306 -26.27 16.26 -39.43
N PHE A 307 -25.78 16.56 -40.64
CA PHE A 307 -24.92 17.70 -40.92
C PHE A 307 -25.59 19.04 -40.53
N LYS A 308 -26.86 19.21 -41.01
CA LYS A 308 -27.65 20.40 -40.66
C LYS A 308 -27.90 20.52 -39.18
N ARG A 309 -28.13 19.41 -38.50
CA ARG A 309 -28.31 19.38 -37.03
C ARG A 309 -27.04 19.76 -36.27
N TYR A 310 -25.86 19.39 -36.83
CA TYR A 310 -24.56 19.64 -36.20
C TYR A 310 -24.06 21.07 -36.47
N PHE A 311 -24.09 21.54 -37.68
CA PHE A 311 -23.58 22.85 -38.10
C PHE A 311 -24.65 23.94 -38.24
N GLY A 312 -25.93 23.63 -38.14
CA GLY A 312 -27.03 24.59 -38.28
C GLY A 312 -27.46 24.86 -39.73
N GLU A 313 -26.68 24.45 -40.72
CA GLU A 313 -26.95 24.64 -42.15
C GLU A 313 -26.67 23.37 -42.99
N THR A 314 -27.29 23.34 -44.18
CA THR A 314 -27.13 22.18 -45.09
C THR A 314 -25.70 22.10 -45.66
N PRO A 315 -25.21 20.90 -46.05
CA PRO A 315 -23.87 20.73 -46.63
C PRO A 315 -23.63 21.64 -47.85
N THR A 316 -24.63 21.81 -48.73
CA THR A 316 -24.52 22.69 -49.90
C THR A 316 -24.37 24.17 -49.51
N LYS A 317 -25.12 24.63 -48.51
CA LYS A 317 -25.02 25.99 -47.99
C LYS A 317 -23.71 26.22 -47.30
N TYR A 318 -23.25 25.25 -46.49
CA TYR A 318 -21.95 25.29 -45.77
C TYR A 318 -20.80 25.42 -46.80
N ARG A 319 -20.80 24.66 -47.88
CA ARG A 319 -19.82 24.81 -48.97
C ARG A 319 -19.83 26.20 -49.57
N ALA A 320 -21.03 26.78 -49.86
CA ALA A 320 -21.14 28.12 -50.46
C ALA A 320 -20.64 29.24 -49.54
N SER A 321 -20.75 29.05 -48.23
CA SER A 321 -20.35 30.05 -47.25
C SER A 321 -18.88 29.90 -46.73
N HIS A 322 -18.30 28.69 -46.77
CA HIS A 322 -16.99 28.38 -46.22
C HIS A 322 -16.00 27.75 -47.26
N GLY A 323 -16.48 27.35 -48.44
CA GLY A 323 -15.61 26.85 -49.54
C GLY A 323 -14.75 27.96 -50.13
N LYS A 324 -13.53 27.58 -50.54
CA LYS A 324 -12.59 28.48 -51.20
C LYS A 324 -12.94 28.64 -52.66
#